data_79005d251de96d478b0833103c67ad66
#
_entry.id   79005d251de96d478b0833103c67ad66
#
_cell.length_a   1.000
_cell.length_b   1.000
_cell.length_c   1.000
_cell.angle_alpha   90.00
_cell.angle_beta   90.00
_cell.angle_gamma   90.00
#
_symmetry.space_group_name_H-M   'P 1'
#
loop_
_entity.id
_entity.type
_entity.pdbx_description
1 polymer ?
#
loop_
_entity_poly.entity_id
_entity_poly.type
_entity_poly.pdbx_seq_one_letter_code
_entity_poly.pdbx_strand_id
1 'polypeptide(L)'
;MFFEIGLVGAIYYPHTRDNTIYRYIVMAPAKELDELRWINRALADGEARIKKQREIIADLDLLGADCTRAKTVLDVMLSAQAERERYREMLLGQSTEDELGRAE
;
A
#
# COMPACT_ATOMS: atom_id res chain seq x y z
N MET A 1 -14.28 5.43 24.65
CA MET A 1 -14.89 4.94 23.55
C MET A 1 -14.28 5.41 22.30
N PHE A 2 -14.14 6.64 22.09
CA PHE A 2 -13.64 7.09 20.95
C PHE A 2 -12.21 7.05 20.78
N PHE A 3 -11.48 7.12 21.84
CA PHE A 3 -10.15 6.86 21.77
C PHE A 3 -9.93 5.46 21.35
N GLU A 4 -10.91 4.66 21.53
CA GLU A 4 -10.86 3.35 21.04
C GLU A 4 -10.77 3.28 19.56
N ILE A 5 -11.31 4.28 18.87
CA ILE A 5 -11.21 4.31 17.45
C ILE A 5 -9.77 4.34 17.02
N GLY A 6 -8.94 5.09 17.72
CA GLY A 6 -7.54 5.10 17.41
C GLY A 6 -6.91 3.76 17.63
N LEU A 7 -7.31 3.08 18.68
CA LEU A 7 -6.78 1.75 18.92
C LEU A 7 -7.22 0.78 17.86
N VAL A 8 -8.48 0.90 17.46
CA VAL A 8 -9.00 0.05 16.42
C VAL A 8 -8.23 0.26 15.13
N GLY A 9 -7.90 1.51 14.82
CA GLY A 9 -7.13 1.79 13.65
C GLY A 9 -5.77 1.12 13.69
N ALA A 10 -5.14 1.12 14.84
CA ALA A 10 -3.86 0.46 14.98
C ALA A 10 -3.98 -1.04 14.82
N ILE A 11 -5.07 -1.60 15.31
CA ILE A 11 -5.31 -3.02 15.20
C ILE A 11 -5.59 -3.44 13.77
N TYR A 12 -6.18 -2.54 12.98
CA TYR A 12 -6.49 -2.85 11.61
C TYR A 12 -5.29 -3.18 10.76
N TYR A 13 -4.08 -2.88 11.21
CA TYR A 13 -2.90 -3.19 10.44
C TYR A 13 -2.02 -4.18 11.20
N PRO A 14 -2.60 -5.33 11.60
CA PRO A 14 -1.79 -6.29 12.36
C PRO A 14 -0.70 -6.92 11.55
N HIS A 15 -0.83 -6.90 10.21
CA HIS A 15 0.19 -7.45 9.35
C HIS A 15 1.35 -6.46 9.15
N THR A 16 1.19 -5.21 9.51
CA THR A 16 2.29 -4.26 9.38
C THR A 16 3.10 -4.36 10.66
N ARG A 17 4.29 -4.82 10.53
CA ARG A 17 5.16 -4.96 11.68
C ARG A 17 6.05 -3.78 11.85
N ASP A 18 5.89 -2.81 10.98
CA ASP A 18 6.74 -1.65 10.94
C ASP A 18 6.31 -0.65 12.00
N ASN A 19 7.16 -0.41 12.96
CA ASN A 19 6.89 0.56 14.01
C ASN A 19 6.70 1.96 13.46
N THR A 20 7.31 2.25 12.32
CA THR A 20 7.16 3.54 11.68
C THR A 20 5.71 3.78 11.31
N ILE A 21 5.03 2.77 10.78
CA ILE A 21 3.64 2.91 10.40
C ILE A 21 2.77 3.13 11.62
N TYR A 22 3.02 2.35 12.67
CA TYR A 22 2.26 2.50 13.90
C TYR A 22 2.41 3.90 14.47
N ARG A 23 3.63 4.41 14.50
CA ARG A 23 3.88 5.75 15.02
C ARG A 23 3.20 6.81 14.17
N TYR A 24 3.24 6.63 12.84
CA TYR A 24 2.57 7.57 11.96
C TYR A 24 1.07 7.62 12.26
N ILE A 25 0.45 6.47 12.42
CA ILE A 25 -0.98 6.40 12.70
C ILE A 25 -1.32 7.10 13.99
N VAL A 26 -0.49 6.95 15.02
CA VAL A 26 -0.76 7.54 16.31
C VAL A 26 -0.58 9.05 16.31
N MET A 27 0.41 9.55 15.55
CA MET A 27 0.80 10.95 15.66
C MET A 27 0.34 11.83 14.52
N ALA A 28 -0.09 11.26 13.41
CA ALA A 28 -0.43 12.02 12.23
C ALA A 28 -1.77 12.74 12.37
N PRO A 29 -1.93 13.89 11.71
CA PRO A 29 -3.24 14.53 11.60
C PRO A 29 -4.21 13.61 10.88
N ALA A 30 -5.49 13.82 11.11
CA ALA A 30 -6.53 12.97 10.53
C ALA A 30 -6.43 12.88 9.01
N LYS A 31 -6.12 13.99 8.37
CA LYS A 31 -6.03 14.03 6.92
C LYS A 31 -4.94 13.09 6.40
N GLU A 32 -3.77 13.15 7.01
CA GLU A 32 -2.66 12.30 6.59
C GLU A 32 -2.93 10.83 6.91
N LEU A 33 -3.64 10.59 8.00
CA LEU A 33 -4.03 9.24 8.33
C LEU A 33 -4.98 8.67 7.29
N ASP A 34 -5.90 9.48 6.79
CA ASP A 34 -6.80 9.05 5.74
C ASP A 34 -6.06 8.74 4.46
N GLU A 35 -5.06 9.54 4.12
CA GLU A 35 -4.25 9.29 2.95
C GLU A 35 -3.48 7.98 3.07
N LEU A 36 -2.95 7.70 4.26
CA LEU A 36 -2.23 6.47 4.48
C LEU A 36 -3.16 5.26 4.37
N ARG A 37 -4.37 5.38 4.90
CA ARG A 37 -5.34 4.30 4.78
C ARG A 37 -5.70 4.04 3.32
N TRP A 38 -5.89 5.12 2.57
CA TRP A 38 -6.24 5.00 1.18
C TRP A 38 -5.13 4.31 0.38
N ILE A 39 -3.88 4.71 0.59
CA ILE A 39 -2.80 4.12 -0.19
C ILE A 39 -2.56 2.67 0.23
N ASN A 40 -2.75 2.34 1.50
CA ASN A 40 -2.60 0.94 1.93
C ASN A 40 -3.67 0.07 1.32
N ARG A 41 -4.90 0.56 1.21
CA ARG A 41 -5.96 -0.19 0.56
C ARG A 41 -5.67 -0.35 -0.93
N ALA A 42 -5.20 0.72 -1.58
CA ALA A 42 -4.88 0.66 -2.99
C ALA A 42 -3.76 -0.35 -3.26
N LEU A 43 -2.78 -0.42 -2.36
CA LEU A 43 -1.71 -1.40 -2.50
C LEU A 43 -2.23 -2.82 -2.37
N ALA A 44 -3.10 -3.07 -1.39
CA ALA A 44 -3.65 -4.40 -1.21
C ALA A 44 -4.49 -4.81 -2.42
N ASP A 45 -5.31 -3.91 -2.93
CA ASP A 45 -6.11 -4.18 -4.12
C ASP A 45 -5.21 -4.45 -5.32
N GLY A 46 -4.12 -3.68 -5.43
CA GLY A 46 -3.18 -3.87 -6.53
C GLY A 46 -2.51 -5.23 -6.48
N GLU A 47 -2.14 -5.67 -5.29
CA GLU A 47 -1.53 -6.99 -5.14
C GLU A 47 -2.48 -8.08 -5.58
N ALA A 48 -3.76 -7.96 -5.20
CA ALA A 48 -4.76 -8.95 -5.59
C ALA A 48 -4.93 -9.00 -7.11
N ARG A 49 -4.92 -7.84 -7.75
CA ARG A 49 -5.05 -7.79 -9.21
C ARG A 49 -3.84 -8.37 -9.89
N ILE A 50 -2.65 -8.08 -9.38
CA ILE A 50 -1.42 -8.62 -9.95
C ILE A 50 -1.42 -10.14 -9.84
N LYS A 51 -1.83 -10.66 -8.70
CA LYS A 51 -1.92 -12.09 -8.52
C LYS A 51 -2.87 -12.71 -9.53
N LYS A 52 -4.03 -12.11 -9.70
CA LYS A 52 -5.01 -12.61 -10.64
C LYS A 52 -4.47 -12.56 -12.07
N GLN A 53 -3.77 -11.48 -12.42
CA GLN A 53 -3.23 -11.36 -13.77
C GLN A 53 -2.17 -12.43 -14.04
N ARG A 54 -1.35 -12.75 -13.03
CA ARG A 54 -0.37 -13.81 -13.20
C ARG A 54 -1.03 -15.16 -13.39
N GLU A 55 -2.16 -15.40 -12.72
CA GLU A 55 -2.91 -16.63 -12.91
C GLU A 55 -3.46 -16.72 -14.33
N ILE A 56 -3.96 -15.59 -14.84
CA ILE A 56 -4.46 -15.55 -16.21
C ILE A 56 -3.36 -15.88 -17.20
N ILE A 57 -2.16 -15.30 -17.00
CA ILE A 57 -1.03 -15.58 -17.88
C ILE A 57 -0.66 -17.05 -17.83
N ALA A 58 -0.63 -17.62 -16.63
CA ALA A 58 -0.29 -19.03 -16.49
C ALA A 58 -1.31 -19.91 -17.19
N ASP A 59 -2.60 -19.59 -17.09
CA ASP A 59 -3.63 -20.35 -17.75
C ASP A 59 -3.52 -20.26 -19.27
N LEU A 60 -3.26 -19.06 -19.79
CA LEU A 60 -3.08 -18.89 -21.22
C LEU A 60 -1.87 -19.69 -21.71
N ASP A 61 -0.80 -19.69 -20.92
CA ASP A 61 0.39 -20.40 -21.29
C ASP A 61 0.14 -21.91 -21.37
N LEU A 62 -0.62 -22.42 -20.40
CA LEU A 62 -0.98 -23.84 -20.41
C LEU A 62 -1.81 -24.22 -21.62
N LEU A 63 -2.61 -23.29 -22.11
CA LEU A 63 -3.44 -23.54 -23.30
C LEU A 63 -2.68 -23.30 -24.60
N GLY A 64 -1.44 -22.85 -24.51
CA GLY A 64 -0.67 -22.54 -25.70
C GLY A 64 -1.13 -21.27 -26.39
N ALA A 65 -1.86 -20.39 -25.66
CA ALA A 65 -2.36 -19.16 -26.24
C ALA A 65 -1.32 -18.06 -26.12
N ASP A 66 -1.52 -17.01 -26.93
CA ASP A 66 -0.60 -15.88 -26.94
C ASP A 66 -0.79 -15.05 -25.66
N CYS A 67 0.27 -14.89 -24.90
CA CYS A 67 0.25 -14.16 -23.63
C CYS A 67 0.72 -12.72 -23.74
N THR A 68 1.05 -12.26 -24.93
CA THR A 68 1.70 -10.95 -25.09
C THR A 68 0.90 -9.83 -24.46
N ARG A 69 -0.39 -9.76 -24.77
CA ARG A 69 -1.24 -8.71 -24.25
C ARG A 69 -1.39 -8.81 -22.76
N ALA A 70 -1.58 -10.02 -22.24
CA ALA A 70 -1.73 -10.22 -20.80
C ALA A 70 -0.48 -9.81 -20.05
N LYS A 71 0.70 -10.06 -20.63
CA LYS A 71 1.95 -9.66 -20.01
C LYS A 71 2.11 -8.15 -20.02
N THR A 72 1.68 -7.49 -21.07
CA THR A 72 1.71 -6.03 -21.14
C THR A 72 0.84 -5.44 -20.04
N VAL A 73 -0.34 -6.02 -19.83
CA VAL A 73 -1.22 -5.56 -18.76
C VAL A 73 -0.55 -5.73 -17.41
N LEU A 74 0.13 -6.87 -17.20
CA LEU A 74 0.85 -7.10 -15.95
C LEU A 74 1.92 -6.04 -15.73
N ASP A 75 2.66 -5.68 -16.79
CA ASP A 75 3.70 -4.66 -16.67
C ASP A 75 3.12 -3.33 -16.22
N VAL A 76 1.97 -2.95 -16.77
CA VAL A 76 1.30 -1.72 -16.36
C VAL A 76 0.89 -1.80 -14.89
N MET A 77 0.37 -2.95 -14.46
CA MET A 77 -0.03 -3.13 -13.08
C MET A 77 1.16 -3.03 -12.13
N LEU A 78 2.29 -3.62 -12.53
CA LEU A 78 3.49 -3.57 -11.70
C LEU A 78 4.03 -2.16 -11.58
N SER A 79 4.01 -1.40 -12.68
CA SER A 79 4.45 -0.02 -12.64
C SER A 79 3.55 0.82 -11.74
N ALA A 80 2.25 0.63 -11.83
CA ALA A 80 1.32 1.37 -10.99
C ALA A 80 1.53 1.02 -9.52
N GLN A 81 1.79 -0.25 -9.24
CA GLN A 81 2.03 -0.67 -7.86
C GLN A 81 3.29 -0.04 -7.30
N ALA A 82 4.34 0.02 -8.10
CA ALA A 82 5.59 0.65 -7.67
C ALA A 82 5.39 2.13 -7.36
N GLU A 83 4.55 2.82 -8.15
CA GLU A 83 4.24 4.21 -7.88
C GLU A 83 3.52 4.36 -6.56
N ARG A 84 2.58 3.46 -6.27
CA ARG A 84 1.85 3.51 -5.01
C ARG A 84 2.77 3.28 -3.82
N GLU A 85 3.74 2.37 -3.97
CA GLU A 85 4.70 2.11 -2.90
C GLU A 85 5.56 3.32 -2.64
N ARG A 86 5.98 4.01 -3.71
CA ARG A 86 6.77 5.22 -3.55
C ARG A 86 5.97 6.31 -2.85
N TYR A 87 4.70 6.45 -3.19
CA TYR A 87 3.85 7.45 -2.57
C TYR A 87 3.69 7.15 -1.08
N ARG A 88 3.49 5.87 -0.74
CA ARG A 88 3.38 5.48 0.66
C ARG A 88 4.65 5.81 1.43
N GLU A 89 5.80 5.52 0.83
CA GLU A 89 7.08 5.82 1.48
C GLU A 89 7.27 7.33 1.65
N MET A 90 6.83 8.09 0.67
CA MET A 90 6.91 9.54 0.76
C MET A 90 6.08 10.06 1.93
N LEU A 91 4.87 9.53 2.09
CA LEU A 91 4.02 9.94 3.21
C LEU A 91 4.68 9.64 4.54
N LEU A 92 5.25 8.45 4.67
CA LEU A 92 5.91 8.07 5.92
C LEU A 92 7.18 8.89 6.15
N GLY A 93 7.91 9.18 5.08
CA GLY A 93 9.13 9.98 5.19
C GLY A 93 8.85 11.39 5.62
N GLN A 94 7.81 12.01 5.09
CA GLN A 94 7.43 13.35 5.48
C GLN A 94 7.09 13.42 6.96
N SER A 95 6.37 12.43 7.45
CA SER A 95 6.01 12.39 8.85
C SER A 95 7.26 12.32 9.73
N THR A 96 8.21 11.50 9.34
CA THR A 96 9.45 11.34 10.09
C THR A 96 10.27 12.64 10.08
N GLU A 97 10.34 13.28 8.94
CA GLU A 97 11.09 14.53 8.84
C GLU A 97 10.47 15.61 9.69
N ASP A 98 9.14 15.68 9.71
CA ASP A 98 8.44 16.66 10.51
C ASP A 98 8.73 16.43 11.99
N GLU A 99 8.78 15.20 12.41
CA GLU A 99 9.10 14.88 13.80
C GLU A 99 10.51 15.33 14.17
N LEU A 100 11.46 15.06 13.28
CA LEU A 100 12.83 15.45 13.55
C LEU A 100 12.98 16.96 13.58
N GLY A 101 12.27 17.64 12.69
CA GLY A 101 12.31 19.09 12.68
C GLY A 101 11.76 19.70 13.94
N ARG A 102 10.72 19.07 14.50
CA ARG A 102 10.13 19.59 15.73
C ARG A 102 11.03 19.34 16.94
N ALA A 103 11.80 18.28 16.88
CA ALA A 103 12.69 17.96 18.00
C ALA A 103 13.83 18.94 18.12
N GLU A 104 14.19 19.60 17.01
CA GLU A 104 15.25 20.56 17.04
C GLU A 104 14.76 21.93 17.42
#